data_d1797e5068f87a8b1dee7e7044736a76
#
_entry.id   d1797e5068f87a8b1dee7e7044736a76
#
_cell.length_a   1.000
_cell.length_b   1.000
_cell.length_c   1.000
_cell.angle_alpha   90.00
_cell.angle_beta   90.00
_cell.angle_gamma   90.00
#
_symmetry.space_group_name_H-M   'P 1'
#
loop_
_entity.id
_entity.type
_entity.pdbx_description
1 polymer ?
#
loop_
_entity_poly.entity_id
_entity_poly.type
_entity_poly.pdbx_seq_one_letter_code
_entity_poly.pdbx_strand_id
1 'polypeptide(L)'
;MWYIYSSGKDKHYLLEVGYRAIDSGEISHNYELVRGWCQEGCDSYGSGGCAPWAPPFSALKLDYPYGVLIFARFFTRYLPPLYARCQIPYVQYRFPDIILTTLFTRLGYQVLDSISGDILFLNSGHCMGCGLATCNYLRGYPYCINPGRRT
;
A
#
# COMPACT_ATOMS: atom_id res chain seq x y z
N MET A 1 -9.81 4.38 16.26
CA MET A 1 -10.00 2.97 16.71
C MET A 1 -8.64 2.34 16.99
N TRP A 2 -8.55 1.49 18.00
CA TRP A 2 -7.31 0.77 18.31
C TRP A 2 -7.34 -0.62 17.70
N TYR A 3 -6.23 -1.02 17.13
CA TYR A 3 -6.04 -2.34 16.54
C TYR A 3 -4.76 -2.98 17.07
N ILE A 4 -4.84 -4.25 17.47
CA ILE A 4 -3.68 -5.02 17.91
C ILE A 4 -3.19 -5.86 16.73
N TYR A 5 -2.03 -5.50 16.21
CA TYR A 5 -1.34 -6.29 15.20
C TYR A 5 -0.40 -7.28 15.87
N SER A 6 -0.54 -8.56 15.57
CA SER A 6 0.30 -9.62 16.10
C SER A 6 1.24 -10.14 15.02
N SER A 7 2.54 -10.04 15.28
CA SER A 7 3.59 -10.57 14.41
C SER A 7 4.33 -11.69 15.14
N GLY A 8 4.03 -12.94 14.77
CA GLY A 8 4.55 -14.11 15.47
C GLY A 8 3.88 -14.34 16.83
N LYS A 9 4.44 -15.25 17.64
CA LYS A 9 3.80 -15.72 18.88
C LYS A 9 3.78 -14.68 20.01
N ASP A 10 4.77 -13.77 20.04
CA ASP A 10 5.02 -12.94 21.23
C ASP A 10 5.16 -11.44 20.94
N LYS A 11 4.86 -10.99 19.73
CA LYS A 11 5.01 -9.57 19.38
C LYS A 11 3.67 -8.97 19.01
N HIS A 12 3.21 -8.07 19.87
CA HIS A 12 1.97 -7.34 19.70
C HIS A 12 2.24 -5.85 19.58
N TYR A 13 1.66 -5.22 18.59
CA TYR A 13 1.77 -3.79 18.34
C TYR A 13 0.39 -3.17 18.42
N LEU A 14 0.21 -2.22 19.32
CA LEU A 14 -1.01 -1.43 19.38
C LEU A 14 -0.91 -0.32 18.36
N LEU A 15 -1.79 -0.34 17.37
CA LEU A 15 -1.87 0.64 16.30
C LEU A 15 -3.13 1.49 16.46
N GLU A 16 -3.01 2.77 16.20
CA GLU A 16 -4.17 3.65 16.05
C GLU A 16 -4.58 3.66 14.58
N VAL A 17 -5.78 3.19 14.28
CA VAL A 17 -6.31 3.12 12.92
C VAL A 17 -7.49 4.05 12.78
N GLY A 18 -7.52 4.80 11.71
CA GLY A 18 -8.65 5.65 11.34
C GLY A 18 -9.00 5.52 9.87
N TYR A 19 -10.16 6.05 9.53
CA TYR A 19 -10.61 6.14 8.15
C TYR A 19 -11.38 7.44 7.93
N ARG A 20 -11.40 7.90 6.69
CA ARG A 20 -12.15 9.07 6.25
C ARG A 20 -12.69 8.82 4.85
N ALA A 21 -13.97 9.07 4.64
CA ALA A 21 -14.53 9.17 3.32
C ALA A 21 -13.98 10.44 2.64
N ILE A 22 -13.61 10.31 1.38
CA ILE A 22 -13.02 11.38 0.59
C ILE A 22 -13.65 11.41 -0.81
N ASP A 23 -13.73 12.59 -1.38
CA ASP A 23 -13.92 12.77 -2.81
C ASP A 23 -12.55 12.63 -3.50
N SER A 24 -12.46 11.82 -4.55
CA SER A 24 -11.21 11.65 -5.27
C SER A 24 -10.68 12.94 -5.89
N GLY A 25 -11.56 13.92 -6.13
CA GLY A 25 -11.21 15.27 -6.57
C GLY A 25 -10.42 16.07 -5.53
N GLU A 26 -10.59 15.78 -4.24
CA GLU A 26 -9.84 16.42 -3.14
C GLU A 26 -8.37 15.94 -3.07
N ILE A 27 -8.05 14.82 -3.73
CA ILE A 27 -6.70 14.26 -3.70
C ILE A 27 -5.80 15.04 -4.66
N SER A 28 -4.88 15.80 -4.09
CA SER A 28 -3.80 16.43 -4.85
C SER A 28 -2.74 15.39 -5.21
N HIS A 29 -2.33 15.37 -6.46
CA HIS A 29 -1.28 14.48 -6.94
C HIS A 29 -0.37 15.20 -7.93
N ASN A 30 0.91 14.90 -7.87
CA ASN A 30 1.90 15.35 -8.84
C ASN A 30 2.50 14.12 -9.52
N TYR A 31 1.93 13.76 -10.66
CA TYR A 31 2.31 12.55 -11.40
C TYR A 31 3.78 12.57 -11.82
N GLU A 32 4.24 13.66 -12.39
CA GLU A 32 5.61 13.76 -12.92
C GLU A 32 6.67 13.67 -11.79
N LEU A 33 6.41 14.36 -10.70
CA LEU A 33 7.32 14.32 -9.54
C LEU A 33 7.41 12.91 -8.94
N VAL A 34 6.28 12.26 -8.71
CA VAL A 34 6.25 10.91 -8.14
C VAL A 34 6.88 9.90 -9.12
N ARG A 35 6.63 10.07 -10.41
CA ARG A 35 7.22 9.24 -11.46
C ARG A 35 8.75 9.38 -11.50
N GLY A 36 9.26 10.61 -11.37
CA GLY A 36 10.69 10.89 -11.26
C GLY A 36 11.33 10.14 -10.09
N TRP A 37 10.76 10.26 -8.89
CA TRP A 37 11.26 9.52 -7.73
C TRP A 37 11.26 8.00 -7.92
N CYS A 38 10.25 7.46 -8.61
CA CYS A 38 10.22 6.03 -8.92
C CYS A 38 11.35 5.62 -9.85
N GLN A 39 11.70 6.46 -10.83
CA GLN A 39 12.79 6.19 -11.79
C GLN A 39 14.17 6.33 -11.17
N GLU A 40 14.34 7.30 -10.25
CA GLU A 40 15.65 7.66 -9.69
C GLU A 40 16.20 6.66 -8.67
N GLY A 41 15.37 5.85 -8.02
CA GLY A 41 15.90 4.94 -7.02
C GLY A 41 14.88 4.09 -6.26
N CYS A 42 13.70 3.83 -6.83
CA CYS A 42 12.75 2.96 -6.18
C CYS A 42 13.01 1.49 -6.56
N ASP A 43 13.30 0.65 -5.57
CA ASP A 43 13.51 -0.80 -5.75
C ASP A 43 12.30 -1.53 -6.35
N SER A 44 11.12 -0.91 -6.26
CA SER A 44 9.88 -1.46 -6.81
C SER A 44 9.58 -0.96 -8.23
N TYR A 45 10.43 -0.13 -8.84
CA TYR A 45 10.25 0.32 -10.22
C TYR A 45 10.24 -0.86 -11.18
N GLY A 46 9.28 -0.91 -12.08
CA GLY A 46 9.10 -2.04 -13.01
C GLY A 46 8.39 -3.26 -12.42
N SER A 47 8.15 -3.28 -11.10
CA SER A 47 7.34 -4.32 -10.47
C SER A 47 5.87 -4.17 -10.81
N GLY A 48 5.13 -5.27 -10.80
CA GLY A 48 3.69 -5.22 -11.03
C GLY A 48 3.00 -4.26 -10.06
N GLY A 49 2.31 -3.25 -10.58
CA GLY A 49 1.60 -2.25 -9.85
C GLY A 49 2.35 -0.98 -9.52
N CYS A 50 3.58 -0.94 -9.93
CA CYS A 50 4.41 0.24 -9.84
C CYS A 50 4.63 0.85 -11.22
N ALA A 51 5.28 1.99 -11.26
CA ALA A 51 5.75 2.59 -12.48
C ALA A 51 6.68 1.61 -13.23
N PRO A 52 6.65 1.58 -14.56
CA PRO A 52 5.83 2.39 -15.47
C PRO A 52 4.40 1.89 -15.70
N TRP A 53 4.03 0.75 -15.13
CA TRP A 53 2.78 0.04 -15.42
C TRP A 53 1.56 0.58 -14.68
N ALA A 54 1.76 1.25 -13.54
CA ALA A 54 0.67 1.86 -12.80
C ALA A 54 0.08 3.02 -13.61
N PRO A 55 -1.25 3.06 -13.81
CA PRO A 55 -1.90 4.19 -14.44
C PRO A 55 -1.76 5.46 -13.60
N PRO A 56 -1.83 6.64 -14.21
CA PRO A 56 -1.86 7.88 -13.44
C PRO A 56 -3.15 7.96 -12.61
N PHE A 57 -3.06 8.53 -11.42
CA PHE A 57 -4.22 8.68 -10.54
C PHE A 57 -5.34 9.50 -11.20
N SER A 58 -5.00 10.45 -12.07
CA SER A 58 -5.97 11.21 -12.86
C SER A 58 -6.89 10.35 -13.72
N ALA A 59 -6.41 9.22 -14.22
CA ALA A 59 -7.26 8.28 -14.95
C ALA A 59 -8.17 7.50 -13.99
N LEU A 60 -7.63 7.05 -12.85
CA LEU A 60 -8.39 6.26 -11.87
C LEU A 60 -9.53 7.04 -11.23
N LYS A 61 -9.34 8.32 -10.92
CA LYS A 61 -10.37 9.13 -10.25
C LYS A 61 -11.60 9.44 -11.11
N LEU A 62 -11.53 9.24 -12.43
CA LEU A 62 -12.70 9.35 -13.30
C LEU A 62 -13.65 8.18 -13.09
N ASP A 63 -13.11 6.99 -12.89
CA ASP A 63 -13.90 5.78 -12.68
C ASP A 63 -14.31 5.62 -11.20
N TYR A 64 -13.52 6.20 -10.29
CA TYR A 64 -13.71 6.10 -8.83
C TYR A 64 -13.81 7.49 -8.20
N PRO A 65 -14.98 8.16 -8.30
CA PRO A 65 -15.14 9.53 -7.78
C PRO A 65 -15.11 9.63 -6.26
N TYR A 66 -15.39 8.53 -5.57
CA TYR A 66 -15.38 8.46 -4.11
C TYR A 66 -14.43 7.39 -3.60
N GLY A 67 -13.89 7.61 -2.42
CA GLY A 67 -12.99 6.68 -1.80
C GLY A 67 -13.05 6.71 -0.28
N VAL A 68 -12.35 5.77 0.33
CA VAL A 68 -12.08 5.75 1.76
C VAL A 68 -10.58 5.74 1.96
N LEU A 69 -10.09 6.80 2.59
CA LEU A 69 -8.70 6.85 3.05
C LEU A 69 -8.61 6.11 4.39
N ILE A 70 -7.81 5.06 4.43
CA ILE A 70 -7.49 4.34 5.66
C ILE A 70 -6.07 4.73 6.07
N PHE A 71 -5.90 5.11 7.33
CA PHE A 71 -4.59 5.49 7.86
C PHE A 71 -4.33 4.79 9.19
N ALA A 72 -3.06 4.54 9.48
CA ALA A 72 -2.64 3.96 10.74
C ALA A 72 -1.39 4.67 11.27
N ARG A 73 -1.31 4.77 12.60
CA ARG A 73 -0.15 5.30 13.31
C ARG A 73 0.60 4.15 13.97
N PHE A 74 1.86 4.00 13.62
CA PHE A 74 2.80 3.16 14.33
C PHE A 74 3.55 4.00 15.37
N PHE A 75 3.62 3.52 16.61
CA PHE A 75 4.31 4.25 17.68
C PHE A 75 5.79 3.87 17.72
N THR A 76 6.65 4.85 17.69
CA THR A 76 8.12 4.68 17.69
C THR A 76 8.67 3.90 18.89
N ARG A 77 7.94 3.88 20.01
CA ARG A 77 8.27 3.06 21.18
C ARG A 77 8.37 1.55 20.89
N TYR A 78 7.76 1.10 19.80
CA TYR A 78 7.83 -0.29 19.37
C TYR A 78 9.01 -0.60 18.44
N LEU A 79 9.79 0.41 18.07
CA LEU A 79 10.99 0.17 17.28
C LEU A 79 11.99 -0.64 18.08
N PRO A 80 12.50 -1.76 17.53
CA PRO A 80 13.63 -2.45 18.14
C PRO A 80 14.83 -1.51 18.30
N PRO A 81 15.64 -1.67 19.37
CA PRO A 81 16.75 -0.76 19.66
C PRO A 81 17.72 -0.55 18.51
N LEU A 82 17.91 -1.58 17.68
CA LEU A 82 18.76 -1.50 16.48
C LEU A 82 18.24 -0.45 15.50
N TYR A 83 16.92 -0.46 15.23
CA TYR A 83 16.29 0.50 14.32
C TYR A 83 16.19 1.89 14.95
N ALA A 84 15.84 1.97 16.23
CA ALA A 84 15.69 3.25 16.92
C ALA A 84 17.02 4.04 16.99
N ARG A 85 18.15 3.36 17.07
CA ARG A 85 19.50 3.97 17.12
C ARG A 85 20.11 4.22 15.75
N CYS A 86 19.52 3.70 14.69
CA CYS A 86 20.04 3.91 13.34
C CYS A 86 19.87 5.36 12.93
N GLN A 87 20.93 5.99 12.46
CA GLN A 87 20.89 7.38 11.97
C GLN A 87 20.42 7.50 10.51
N ILE A 88 20.23 6.37 9.84
CA ILE A 88 19.75 6.32 8.46
C ILE A 88 18.23 6.28 8.49
N PRO A 89 17.51 7.35 8.07
CA PRO A 89 16.05 7.43 8.14
C PRO A 89 15.35 6.26 7.43
N TYR A 90 15.84 5.86 6.28
CA TYR A 90 15.29 4.74 5.52
C TYR A 90 15.24 3.44 6.35
N VAL A 91 16.29 3.14 7.11
CA VAL A 91 16.35 1.94 7.95
C VAL A 91 15.36 2.04 9.11
N GLN A 92 15.24 3.22 9.73
CA GLN A 92 14.26 3.44 10.81
C GLN A 92 12.82 3.19 10.33
N TYR A 93 12.47 3.69 9.14
CA TYR A 93 11.12 3.54 8.58
C TYR A 93 10.83 2.15 8.04
N ARG A 94 11.84 1.36 7.71
CA ARG A 94 11.65 0.02 7.13
C ARG A 94 10.87 -0.92 8.05
N PHE A 95 11.09 -0.86 9.34
CA PHE A 95 10.40 -1.71 10.30
C PHE A 95 8.89 -1.40 10.40
N PRO A 96 8.46 -0.16 10.68
CA PRO A 96 7.04 0.18 10.67
C PRO A 96 6.40 0.02 9.28
N ASP A 97 7.12 0.27 8.20
CA ASP A 97 6.62 0.09 6.84
C ASP A 97 6.19 -1.35 6.57
N ILE A 98 6.99 -2.35 6.94
CA ILE A 98 6.63 -3.77 6.79
C ILE A 98 5.35 -4.10 7.57
N ILE A 99 5.21 -3.62 8.80
CA ILE A 99 4.03 -3.88 9.64
C ILE A 99 2.79 -3.22 9.05
N LEU A 100 2.89 -1.95 8.69
CA LEU A 100 1.76 -1.18 8.16
C LEU A 100 1.33 -1.68 6.79
N THR A 101 2.27 -1.98 5.90
CA THR A 101 1.97 -2.55 4.58
C THR A 101 1.26 -3.90 4.70
N THR A 102 1.71 -4.76 5.62
CA THR A 102 1.04 -6.04 5.87
C THR A 102 -0.36 -5.86 6.42
N LEU A 103 -0.54 -4.93 7.36
CA LEU A 103 -1.85 -4.59 7.91
C LEU A 103 -2.80 -4.10 6.83
N PHE A 104 -2.38 -3.11 6.04
CA PHE A 104 -3.22 -2.52 4.99
C PHE A 104 -3.55 -3.52 3.90
N THR A 105 -2.62 -4.38 3.53
CA THR A 105 -2.89 -5.43 2.55
C THR A 105 -3.99 -6.38 3.06
N ARG A 106 -3.92 -6.81 4.31
CA ARG A 106 -4.95 -7.67 4.91
C ARG A 106 -6.30 -6.97 5.00
N LEU A 107 -6.32 -5.75 5.50
CA LEU A 107 -7.55 -4.95 5.59
C LEU A 107 -8.17 -4.70 4.21
N GLY A 108 -7.35 -4.37 3.22
CA GLY A 108 -7.81 -4.14 1.85
C GLY A 108 -8.49 -5.38 1.26
N TYR A 109 -7.90 -6.55 1.41
CA TYR A 109 -8.56 -7.79 0.95
C TYR A 109 -9.84 -8.10 1.73
N GLN A 110 -9.87 -7.92 3.03
CA GLN A 110 -11.09 -8.10 3.83
C GLN A 110 -12.22 -7.15 3.39
N VAL A 111 -11.89 -5.91 3.10
CA VAL A 111 -12.86 -4.93 2.58
C VAL A 111 -13.35 -5.36 1.20
N LEU A 112 -12.45 -5.75 0.29
CA LEU A 112 -12.81 -6.22 -1.04
C LEU A 112 -13.73 -7.44 -1.01
N ASP A 113 -13.49 -8.37 -0.10
CA ASP A 113 -14.33 -9.57 0.08
C ASP A 113 -15.69 -9.26 0.69
N SER A 114 -15.81 -8.13 1.41
CA SER A 114 -17.01 -7.78 2.18
C SER A 114 -17.96 -6.84 1.44
N ILE A 115 -17.52 -6.18 0.39
CA ILE A 115 -18.28 -5.17 -0.34
C ILE A 115 -18.55 -5.65 -1.76
N SER A 116 -19.83 -5.59 -2.15
CA SER A 116 -20.22 -5.84 -3.54
C SER A 116 -20.04 -4.58 -4.37
N GLY A 117 -19.44 -4.70 -5.54
CA GLY A 117 -19.26 -3.59 -6.47
C GLY A 117 -17.86 -3.54 -7.08
N ASP A 118 -17.64 -2.55 -7.90
CA ASP A 118 -16.33 -2.29 -8.49
C ASP A 118 -15.50 -1.43 -7.54
N ILE A 119 -14.49 -2.03 -6.94
CA ILE A 119 -13.65 -1.41 -5.91
C ILE A 119 -12.20 -1.51 -6.33
N LEU A 120 -11.52 -0.38 -6.31
CA LEU A 120 -10.08 -0.29 -6.50
C LEU A 120 -9.39 -0.12 -5.15
N PHE A 121 -8.54 -1.06 -4.80
CA PHE A 121 -7.68 -0.95 -3.61
C PHE A 121 -6.30 -0.45 -4.00
N LEU A 122 -5.93 0.72 -3.47
CA LEU A 122 -4.62 1.32 -3.64
C LEU A 122 -3.83 1.18 -2.35
N ASN A 123 -2.66 0.56 -2.42
CA ASN A 123 -1.75 0.42 -1.29
C ASN A 123 -0.37 0.98 -1.66
N SER A 124 0.39 1.40 -0.66
CA SER A 124 1.79 1.79 -0.84
C SER A 124 2.66 0.59 -1.15
N GLY A 125 3.71 0.79 -1.94
CA GLY A 125 4.65 -0.25 -2.32
C GLY A 125 4.19 -1.09 -3.52
N HIS A 126 4.96 -2.12 -3.84
CA HIS A 126 4.65 -3.02 -4.95
C HIS A 126 3.46 -3.94 -4.64
N CYS A 127 2.79 -4.39 -5.67
CA CYS A 127 1.70 -5.34 -5.55
C CYS A 127 2.19 -6.69 -5.03
N MET A 128 1.62 -7.14 -3.93
CA MET A 128 1.92 -8.43 -3.31
C MET A 128 0.94 -9.55 -3.70
N GLY A 129 -0.01 -9.28 -4.61
CA GLY A 129 -1.06 -10.22 -4.97
C GLY A 129 -0.57 -11.53 -5.59
N CYS A 130 0.60 -11.53 -6.23
CA CYS A 130 1.25 -12.74 -6.76
C CYS A 130 2.38 -13.24 -5.85
N GLY A 131 2.45 -12.78 -4.60
CA GLY A 131 3.51 -13.07 -3.67
C GLY A 131 4.84 -12.40 -4.08
N LEU A 132 5.95 -13.06 -3.77
CA LEU A 132 7.29 -12.61 -4.18
C LEU A 132 7.63 -12.99 -5.63
N ALA A 133 6.72 -13.67 -6.33
CA ALA A 133 6.93 -14.05 -7.72
C ALA A 133 6.71 -12.87 -8.67
N THR A 134 7.20 -13.01 -9.88
CA THR A 134 6.92 -12.05 -10.96
C THR A 134 5.42 -11.94 -11.18
N CYS A 135 4.94 -10.72 -11.34
CA CYS A 135 3.53 -10.43 -11.59
C CYS A 135 2.98 -11.27 -12.76
N ASN A 136 1.86 -11.93 -12.54
CA ASN A 136 1.23 -12.74 -13.58
C ASN A 136 0.86 -11.91 -14.81
N TYR A 137 0.39 -10.68 -14.63
CA TYR A 137 0.12 -9.78 -15.74
C TYR A 137 1.37 -9.52 -16.60
N LEU A 138 2.53 -9.30 -15.96
CA LEU A 138 3.80 -9.11 -16.67
C LEU A 138 4.32 -10.40 -17.34
N ARG A 139 3.83 -11.56 -16.91
CA ARG A 139 4.10 -12.87 -17.56
C ARG A 139 3.17 -13.15 -18.73
N GLY A 140 2.28 -12.22 -19.08
CA GLY A 140 1.32 -12.41 -20.17
C GLY A 140 0.08 -13.23 -19.80
N TYR A 141 -0.17 -13.48 -18.51
CA TYR A 141 -1.43 -14.06 -18.08
C TYR A 141 -2.56 -13.04 -18.22
N PRO A 142 -3.75 -13.46 -18.74
CA PRO A 142 -4.83 -12.53 -19.05
C PRO A 142 -5.58 -12.02 -17.82
N TYR A 143 -5.20 -12.42 -16.62
CA TYR A 143 -5.85 -12.04 -15.37
C TYR A 143 -4.85 -11.64 -14.30
N CYS A 144 -5.23 -10.68 -13.49
CA CYS A 144 -4.56 -10.31 -12.27
C CYS A 144 -5.39 -10.80 -11.09
N ILE A 145 -4.75 -11.48 -10.13
CA ILE A 145 -5.44 -11.94 -8.91
C ILE A 145 -5.73 -10.79 -7.93
N ASN A 146 -5.12 -9.64 -8.11
CA ASN A 146 -5.45 -8.43 -7.37
C ASN A 146 -6.66 -7.76 -8.03
N PRO A 147 -7.85 -7.76 -7.42
CA PRO A 147 -9.06 -7.20 -8.00
C PRO A 147 -8.96 -5.69 -8.28
N GLY A 148 -8.13 -4.95 -7.52
CA GLY A 148 -7.83 -3.54 -7.78
C GLY A 148 -7.00 -3.28 -9.05
N ARG A 149 -6.77 -4.30 -9.89
CA ARG A 149 -6.01 -4.22 -11.13
C ARG A 149 -6.69 -4.89 -12.30
N ARG A 150 -7.95 -5.16 -12.21
CA ARG A 150 -8.73 -5.53 -13.40
C ARG A 150 -8.85 -4.28 -14.25
N THR A 151 -7.94 -4.13 -15.17
CA THR A 151 -8.08 -3.22 -16.32
C THR A 151 -8.68 -3.98 -17.46
#